data_71118073874bad4709d77fc90a6bd6e5
#
_entry.id   71118073874bad4709d77fc90a6bd6e5
#
_cell.length_a   1.000
_cell.length_b   1.000
_cell.length_c   1.000
_cell.angle_alpha   90.00
_cell.angle_beta   90.00
_cell.angle_gamma   90.00
#
_symmetry.space_group_name_H-M   'P 1'
#
loop_
_entity.id
_entity.type
_entity.pdbx_description
1 polymer ?
#
loop_
_entity_poly.entity_id
_entity_poly.type
_entity_poly.pdbx_seq_one_letter_code
_entity_poly.pdbx_strand_id
1 'polypeptide(L)'
;MLLSCFCLFSCAAGEPDSQAQAEQTESQDQGDKLSVLLIDGQNNHNWRETTPVLKKILENSGKFTVEVSTTPPGVPRPPRKPANKKLTEEQEKQFAEYKKAWEAEVARLQKENPALWKQWRPDFNKYDVVISNYNGENWPKEVQQAFDDYVTNGGGFVSFHAADNAFPEWDAYNKMIAVGGWAGRDEKSGPMLRLRDGKWEQDTTAGRGGTHGTRIPVVVKIREAEHPIVKGLPLEWMHPADEVYGKLRGPAENVQVLATAYSEPSERGTGEHEPIMMVIDYGQGRVFHTTLGHDTTALQGTGFQITLQRGAEWAATGEVTQAVPEVDWKDNEPTVQTP
;
A
#
# COMPACT_ATOMS: atom_id res chain seq x y z
N MET A 1 -75.48 -40.79 -45.03
CA MET A 1 -75.03 -41.63 -46.09
C MET A 1 -73.56 -41.43 -46.32
N LEU A 2 -72.80 -42.54 -46.21
CA LEU A 2 -71.37 -42.72 -46.56
C LEU A 2 -70.33 -42.11 -45.66
N LEU A 3 -69.67 -42.87 -44.93
CA LEU A 3 -68.60 -43.90 -44.99
C LEU A 3 -67.24 -43.26 -44.69
N SER A 4 -66.78 -43.51 -43.53
CA SER A 4 -65.62 -44.32 -43.11
C SER A 4 -64.32 -44.18 -43.90
N CYS A 5 -63.27 -43.78 -43.28
CA CYS A 5 -62.02 -44.55 -43.31
C CYS A 5 -61.08 -44.17 -42.16
N PHE A 6 -60.83 -45.18 -41.33
CA PHE A 6 -59.78 -45.19 -40.30
C PHE A 6 -58.42 -45.40 -40.94
N CYS A 7 -57.42 -44.60 -40.62
CA CYS A 7 -56.04 -45.02 -40.75
C CYS A 7 -55.30 -44.76 -39.47
N LEU A 8 -54.94 -45.80 -38.75
CA LEU A 8 -54.04 -45.88 -37.67
C LEU A 8 -52.59 -45.66 -38.17
N PHE A 9 -51.94 -44.65 -37.70
CA PHE A 9 -50.49 -44.58 -37.73
C PHE A 9 -49.93 -44.45 -36.30
N SER A 10 -49.26 -45.55 -35.93
CA SER A 10 -48.40 -45.63 -34.73
C SER A 10 -47.20 -44.69 -34.93
N CYS A 11 -47.02 -43.73 -34.02
CA CYS A 11 -45.75 -43.02 -33.90
C CYS A 11 -45.12 -43.32 -32.52
N ALA A 12 -43.98 -43.93 -32.61
CA ALA A 12 -43.12 -44.22 -31.49
C ALA A 12 -42.66 -42.90 -30.79
N ALA A 13 -42.74 -42.91 -29.47
CA ALA A 13 -42.17 -41.84 -28.63
C ALA A 13 -40.63 -41.94 -28.66
N GLY A 14 -40.01 -40.91 -29.24
CA GLY A 14 -38.57 -40.68 -29.06
C GLY A 14 -38.37 -39.81 -27.81
N GLU A 15 -37.56 -40.30 -26.87
CA GLU A 15 -37.10 -39.54 -25.70
C GLU A 15 -36.30 -38.32 -26.15
N PRO A 16 -36.45 -37.13 -25.51
CA PRO A 16 -35.60 -36.00 -25.82
C PRO A 16 -34.22 -36.19 -25.14
N ASP A 17 -33.22 -36.09 -25.97
CA ASP A 17 -31.81 -36.11 -25.67
C ASP A 17 -31.43 -35.07 -24.59
N SER A 18 -30.95 -35.53 -23.41
CA SER A 18 -30.61 -34.73 -22.24
C SER A 18 -29.18 -34.12 -22.28
N GLN A 19 -28.69 -33.76 -23.49
CA GLN A 19 -27.33 -33.23 -23.66
C GLN A 19 -27.21 -31.76 -24.10
N ALA A 20 -28.27 -30.95 -24.01
CA ALA A 20 -28.24 -29.57 -24.47
C ALA A 20 -28.51 -28.53 -23.38
N GLN A 21 -28.08 -28.76 -22.12
CA GLN A 21 -28.26 -27.79 -21.01
C GLN A 21 -27.04 -27.64 -20.10
N ALA A 22 -25.83 -27.71 -20.61
CA ALA A 22 -24.61 -27.53 -19.84
C ALA A 22 -23.61 -26.51 -20.43
N GLU A 23 -24.06 -25.55 -21.23
CA GLU A 23 -23.20 -24.49 -21.76
C GLU A 23 -23.89 -23.12 -21.73
N GLN A 24 -24.39 -22.72 -20.59
CA GLN A 24 -24.78 -21.33 -20.33
C GLN A 24 -24.54 -20.98 -18.88
N THR A 25 -23.29 -20.78 -18.51
CA THR A 25 -22.91 -19.92 -17.39
C THR A 25 -21.40 -19.77 -17.41
N GLU A 26 -20.94 -18.69 -17.97
CA GLU A 26 -19.72 -17.98 -17.63
C GLU A 26 -19.47 -16.87 -18.66
N SER A 27 -20.43 -15.97 -18.84
CA SER A 27 -20.07 -14.61 -19.18
C SER A 27 -19.76 -13.90 -17.85
N GLN A 28 -18.57 -14.13 -17.29
CA GLN A 28 -18.00 -13.21 -16.32
C GLN A 28 -17.94 -11.86 -17.02
N ASP A 29 -18.62 -10.89 -16.42
CA ASP A 29 -18.49 -9.47 -16.71
C ASP A 29 -17.01 -9.11 -16.57
N GLN A 30 -16.25 -9.17 -17.67
CA GLN A 30 -14.88 -8.65 -17.76
C GLN A 30 -15.02 -7.14 -17.94
N GLY A 31 -15.52 -6.45 -16.91
CA GLY A 31 -15.31 -5.02 -16.80
C GLY A 31 -13.82 -4.74 -16.95
N ASP A 32 -13.46 -3.68 -17.67
CA ASP A 32 -12.07 -3.30 -17.88
C ASP A 32 -11.36 -3.20 -16.53
N LYS A 33 -10.21 -3.90 -16.41
CA LYS A 33 -9.41 -3.89 -15.18
C LYS A 33 -8.83 -2.51 -14.96
N LEU A 34 -8.82 -2.07 -13.72
CA LEU A 34 -8.15 -0.85 -13.31
C LEU A 34 -6.63 -0.96 -13.51
N SER A 35 -6.05 0.06 -14.11
CA SER A 35 -4.62 0.16 -14.38
C SER A 35 -3.89 0.76 -13.18
N VAL A 36 -2.85 0.05 -12.71
CA VAL A 36 -2.04 0.43 -11.55
C VAL A 36 -0.61 0.68 -11.95
N LEU A 37 -0.04 1.83 -11.57
CA LEU A 37 1.40 2.06 -11.58
C LEU A 37 1.95 1.87 -10.17
N LEU A 38 2.79 0.87 -9.95
CA LEU A 38 3.50 0.68 -8.70
C LEU A 38 4.92 1.23 -8.84
N ILE A 39 5.26 2.24 -8.03
CA ILE A 39 6.58 2.89 -8.04
C ILE A 39 7.45 2.33 -6.93
N ASP A 40 8.66 1.90 -7.29
CA ASP A 40 9.69 1.41 -6.38
C ASP A 40 11.10 1.89 -6.77
N GLY A 41 12.16 1.23 -6.28
CA GLY A 41 13.56 1.46 -6.68
C GLY A 41 14.46 1.93 -5.55
N GLN A 42 13.95 2.75 -4.64
CA GLN A 42 14.67 3.18 -3.43
C GLN A 42 13.74 3.09 -2.23
N ASN A 43 14.20 2.46 -1.17
CA ASN A 43 13.49 2.35 0.11
C ASN A 43 14.48 1.92 1.18
N ASN A 44 14.20 2.24 2.45
CA ASN A 44 14.95 1.71 3.59
C ASN A 44 14.50 0.30 3.98
N HIS A 45 13.38 -0.19 3.43
CA HIS A 45 12.88 -1.56 3.52
C HIS A 45 13.21 -2.36 2.26
N ASN A 46 13.02 -3.68 2.31
CA ASN A 46 13.35 -4.55 1.17
C ASN A 46 12.25 -4.49 0.09
N TRP A 47 12.19 -3.40 -0.64
CA TRP A 47 11.23 -3.20 -1.72
C TRP A 47 11.32 -4.28 -2.83
N ARG A 48 12.51 -4.87 -3.02
CA ARG A 48 12.70 -5.96 -4.02
C ARG A 48 11.92 -7.22 -3.68
N GLU A 49 11.65 -7.45 -2.40
CA GLU A 49 10.78 -8.54 -1.94
C GLU A 49 9.31 -8.11 -1.85
N THR A 50 9.02 -6.89 -1.37
CA THR A 50 7.65 -6.45 -1.17
C THR A 50 6.94 -6.04 -2.45
N THR A 51 7.61 -5.42 -3.43
CA THR A 51 6.99 -5.01 -4.71
C THR A 51 6.35 -6.17 -5.47
N PRO A 52 7.02 -7.33 -5.68
CA PRO A 52 6.38 -8.46 -6.36
C PRO A 52 5.17 -9.01 -5.61
N VAL A 53 5.20 -8.98 -4.27
CA VAL A 53 4.09 -9.43 -3.42
C VAL A 53 2.91 -8.47 -3.52
N LEU A 54 3.14 -7.14 -3.45
CA LEU A 54 2.10 -6.13 -3.64
C LEU A 54 1.42 -6.26 -5.00
N LYS A 55 2.22 -6.41 -6.07
CA LYS A 55 1.70 -6.66 -7.42
C LYS A 55 0.79 -7.88 -7.43
N LYS A 56 1.24 -8.99 -6.86
CA LYS A 56 0.47 -10.24 -6.82
C LYS A 56 -0.81 -10.10 -6.01
N ILE A 57 -0.78 -9.44 -4.84
CA ILE A 57 -1.99 -9.15 -4.04
C ILE A 57 -3.03 -8.43 -4.88
N LEU A 58 -2.63 -7.37 -5.59
CA LEU A 58 -3.56 -6.58 -6.41
C LEU A 58 -4.13 -7.42 -7.57
N GLU A 59 -3.27 -8.10 -8.34
CA GLU A 59 -3.68 -8.89 -9.51
C GLU A 59 -4.55 -10.10 -9.13
N ASN A 60 -4.34 -10.71 -7.95
CA ASN A 60 -5.15 -11.83 -7.45
C ASN A 60 -6.62 -11.45 -7.20
N SER A 61 -6.93 -10.18 -6.99
CA SER A 61 -8.33 -9.72 -6.91
C SER A 61 -9.09 -9.84 -8.25
N GLY A 62 -8.37 -10.00 -9.36
CA GLY A 62 -8.92 -9.96 -10.71
C GLY A 62 -9.30 -8.56 -11.22
N LYS A 63 -9.26 -7.54 -10.34
CA LYS A 63 -9.68 -6.16 -10.63
C LYS A 63 -8.58 -5.30 -11.24
N PHE A 64 -7.30 -5.65 -11.08
CA PHE A 64 -6.18 -4.78 -11.45
C PHE A 64 -5.25 -5.41 -12.48
N THR A 65 -4.64 -4.54 -13.29
CA THR A 65 -3.43 -4.81 -14.05
C THR A 65 -2.33 -3.91 -13.51
N VAL A 66 -1.20 -4.47 -13.08
CA VAL A 66 -0.14 -3.74 -12.38
C VAL A 66 1.12 -3.64 -13.23
N GLU A 67 1.53 -2.42 -13.52
CA GLU A 67 2.83 -2.09 -14.10
C GLU A 67 3.76 -1.54 -13.02
N VAL A 68 5.05 -1.89 -13.07
CA VAL A 68 6.05 -1.43 -12.10
C VAL A 68 6.99 -0.44 -12.76
N SER A 69 7.16 0.71 -12.14
CA SER A 69 8.13 1.73 -12.55
C SER A 69 9.22 1.87 -11.50
N THR A 70 10.39 1.31 -11.80
CA THR A 70 11.55 1.38 -10.90
C THR A 70 12.34 2.67 -11.14
N THR A 71 12.54 3.44 -10.09
CA THR A 71 13.35 4.66 -10.11
C THR A 71 14.84 4.34 -10.30
N PRO A 72 15.67 5.29 -10.73
CA PRO A 72 17.12 5.15 -10.69
C PRO A 72 17.62 4.72 -9.30
N PRO A 73 18.72 3.96 -9.22
CA PRO A 73 19.26 3.47 -7.95
C PRO A 73 19.72 4.62 -7.06
N GLY A 74 19.42 4.55 -5.77
CA GLY A 74 19.88 5.51 -4.78
C GLY A 74 21.34 5.30 -4.40
N VAL A 75 21.99 6.36 -3.96
CA VAL A 75 23.37 6.28 -3.41
C VAL A 75 23.35 5.43 -2.13
N PRO A 76 24.14 4.36 -2.04
CA PRO A 76 24.15 3.49 -0.88
C PRO A 76 24.69 4.22 0.35
N ARG A 77 24.15 3.90 1.53
CA ARG A 77 24.62 4.48 2.80
C ARG A 77 26.09 4.13 3.03
N PRO A 78 26.89 5.08 3.58
CA PRO A 78 28.29 4.80 3.87
C PRO A 78 28.44 3.66 4.89
N PRO A 79 29.44 2.80 4.72
CA PRO A 79 29.74 1.75 5.67
C PRO A 79 30.08 2.35 7.04
N ARG A 80 29.61 1.72 8.12
CA ARG A 80 29.87 2.16 9.49
C ARG A 80 30.62 1.08 10.23
N LYS A 81 31.68 1.48 10.95
CA LYS A 81 32.33 0.58 11.91
C LYS A 81 31.39 0.36 13.11
N PRO A 82 31.40 -0.83 13.72
CA PRO A 82 30.68 -1.06 14.97
C PRO A 82 31.16 -0.08 16.05
N ALA A 83 30.21 0.64 16.69
CA ALA A 83 30.50 1.77 17.58
C ALA A 83 31.34 1.41 18.82
N ASN A 84 31.25 0.18 19.30
CA ASN A 84 31.85 -0.26 20.59
C ASN A 84 32.70 -1.53 20.46
N LYS A 85 33.23 -1.84 19.26
CA LYS A 85 34.02 -3.05 19.04
C LYS A 85 35.34 -2.70 18.36
N LYS A 86 36.47 -3.00 19.02
CA LYS A 86 37.78 -2.95 18.37
C LYS A 86 37.84 -4.07 17.33
N LEU A 87 38.08 -3.69 16.06
CA LEU A 87 38.21 -4.65 14.97
C LEU A 87 39.58 -5.35 15.03
N THR A 88 39.64 -6.58 14.58
CA THR A 88 40.91 -7.27 14.30
C THR A 88 41.54 -6.68 13.04
N GLU A 89 42.85 -6.93 12.81
CA GLU A 89 43.54 -6.51 11.59
C GLU A 89 42.85 -7.00 10.31
N GLU A 90 42.37 -8.24 10.31
CA GLU A 90 41.64 -8.81 9.18
C GLU A 90 40.30 -8.09 8.96
N GLN A 91 39.55 -7.78 10.04
CA GLN A 91 38.31 -7.02 9.94
C GLN A 91 38.53 -5.57 9.47
N GLU A 92 39.63 -4.92 9.90
CA GLU A 92 40.02 -3.60 9.42
C GLU A 92 40.32 -3.61 7.91
N LYS A 93 41.04 -4.65 7.43
CA LYS A 93 41.33 -4.83 6.01
C LYS A 93 40.05 -5.02 5.20
N GLN A 94 39.15 -5.92 5.63
CA GLN A 94 37.84 -6.16 4.99
C GLN A 94 36.99 -4.89 4.97
N PHE A 95 36.99 -4.12 6.06
CA PHE A 95 36.26 -2.85 6.12
C PHE A 95 36.84 -1.82 5.14
N ALA A 96 38.17 -1.73 5.02
CA ALA A 96 38.82 -0.84 4.08
C ALA A 96 38.51 -1.22 2.61
N GLU A 97 38.52 -2.51 2.28
CA GLU A 97 38.12 -3.00 0.94
C GLU A 97 36.66 -2.69 0.65
N TYR A 98 35.76 -2.94 1.63
CA TYR A 98 34.34 -2.60 1.50
C TYR A 98 34.12 -1.09 1.32
N LYS A 99 34.84 -0.26 2.09
CA LYS A 99 34.77 1.19 1.94
C LYS A 99 35.22 1.67 0.56
N LYS A 100 36.32 1.08 0.04
CA LYS A 100 36.82 1.38 -1.31
C LYS A 100 35.79 1.00 -2.39
N ALA A 101 35.17 -0.17 -2.26
CA ALA A 101 34.13 -0.60 -3.19
C ALA A 101 32.89 0.34 -3.12
N TRP A 102 32.49 0.75 -1.91
CA TRP A 102 31.43 1.72 -1.70
C TRP A 102 31.76 3.08 -2.37
N GLU A 103 32.98 3.61 -2.17
CA GLU A 103 33.42 4.88 -2.79
C GLU A 103 33.38 4.81 -4.32
N ALA A 104 33.80 3.68 -4.90
CA ALA A 104 33.73 3.46 -6.34
C ALA A 104 32.29 3.43 -6.86
N GLU A 105 31.39 2.75 -6.13
CA GLU A 105 29.96 2.67 -6.49
C GLU A 105 29.28 4.05 -6.37
N VAL A 106 29.56 4.80 -5.31
CA VAL A 106 29.06 6.18 -5.16
C VAL A 106 29.51 7.05 -6.34
N ALA A 107 30.80 7.00 -6.72
CA ALA A 107 31.31 7.77 -7.84
C ALA A 107 30.64 7.37 -9.18
N ARG A 108 30.42 6.08 -9.40
CA ARG A 108 29.68 5.58 -10.56
C ARG A 108 28.26 6.12 -10.60
N LEU A 109 27.50 5.98 -9.49
CA LEU A 109 26.12 6.45 -9.41
C LEU A 109 26.00 7.97 -9.56
N GLN A 110 26.89 8.74 -8.94
CA GLN A 110 26.91 10.20 -9.11
C GLN A 110 27.11 10.63 -10.58
N LYS A 111 27.86 9.84 -11.36
CA LYS A 111 28.07 10.08 -12.80
C LYS A 111 26.86 9.66 -13.64
N GLU A 112 26.25 8.52 -13.34
CA GLU A 112 25.20 7.89 -14.17
C GLU A 112 23.80 8.38 -13.84
N ASN A 113 23.47 8.56 -12.54
CA ASN A 113 22.12 8.88 -12.07
C ASN A 113 21.51 10.14 -12.71
N PRO A 114 22.23 11.25 -12.95
CA PRO A 114 21.61 12.41 -13.58
C PRO A 114 20.96 12.11 -14.93
N ALA A 115 21.58 11.24 -15.75
CA ALA A 115 21.02 10.81 -17.03
C ALA A 115 19.82 9.88 -16.84
N LEU A 116 19.90 8.94 -15.88
CA LEU A 116 18.82 8.02 -15.54
C LEU A 116 17.59 8.79 -15.01
N TRP A 117 17.80 9.73 -14.08
CA TRP A 117 16.74 10.60 -13.59
C TRP A 117 16.11 11.46 -14.68
N LYS A 118 16.88 11.91 -15.66
CA LYS A 118 16.35 12.63 -16.84
C LYS A 118 15.47 11.74 -17.72
N GLN A 119 15.72 10.43 -17.76
CA GLN A 119 14.95 9.48 -18.57
C GLN A 119 13.71 8.96 -17.81
N TRP A 120 13.73 8.92 -16.48
CA TRP A 120 12.62 8.43 -15.69
C TRP A 120 11.48 9.48 -15.68
N ARG A 121 10.51 9.26 -16.56
CA ARG A 121 9.34 10.12 -16.78
C ARG A 121 8.09 9.26 -16.90
N PRO A 122 7.56 8.74 -15.76
CA PRO A 122 6.31 8.00 -15.79
C PRO A 122 5.16 8.90 -16.26
N ASP A 123 4.34 8.37 -17.15
CA ASP A 123 3.11 9.04 -17.60
C ASP A 123 1.96 8.60 -16.68
N PHE A 124 1.76 9.33 -15.59
CA PHE A 124 0.77 9.01 -14.57
C PHE A 124 -0.66 8.94 -15.11
N ASN A 125 -0.99 9.74 -16.13
CA ASN A 125 -2.34 9.81 -16.69
C ASN A 125 -2.79 8.54 -17.42
N LYS A 126 -1.90 7.56 -17.61
CA LYS A 126 -2.24 6.24 -18.14
C LYS A 126 -2.82 5.29 -17.10
N TYR A 127 -2.81 5.67 -15.84
CA TYR A 127 -3.17 4.80 -14.73
C TYR A 127 -4.31 5.38 -13.92
N ASP A 128 -5.21 4.49 -13.48
CA ASP A 128 -6.33 4.85 -12.62
C ASP A 128 -5.86 5.09 -11.18
N VAL A 129 -4.78 4.40 -10.77
CA VAL A 129 -4.18 4.58 -9.44
C VAL A 129 -2.67 4.38 -9.48
N VAL A 130 -1.95 5.24 -8.74
CA VAL A 130 -0.51 5.12 -8.48
C VAL A 130 -0.29 4.64 -7.06
N ILE A 131 0.54 3.61 -6.89
CA ILE A 131 0.93 3.09 -5.56
C ILE A 131 2.41 3.37 -5.35
N SER A 132 2.77 4.03 -4.26
CA SER A 132 4.16 4.30 -3.91
C SER A 132 4.68 3.31 -2.87
N ASN A 133 5.65 2.47 -3.26
CA ASN A 133 6.54 1.71 -2.40
C ASN A 133 7.94 2.34 -2.44
N TYR A 134 7.99 3.67 -2.32
CA TYR A 134 9.21 4.45 -2.53
C TYR A 134 9.52 5.34 -1.33
N ASN A 135 10.77 5.30 -0.87
CA ASN A 135 11.31 6.22 0.13
C ASN A 135 12.81 6.44 -0.15
N GLY A 136 13.11 7.38 -1.04
CA GLY A 136 14.46 7.62 -1.54
C GLY A 136 14.74 9.08 -1.85
N GLU A 137 15.61 9.31 -2.83
CA GLU A 137 15.97 10.64 -3.32
C GLU A 137 14.76 11.38 -3.89
N ASN A 138 14.81 12.71 -3.88
CA ASN A 138 13.75 13.53 -4.46
C ASN A 138 13.59 13.24 -5.96
N TRP A 139 12.36 13.07 -6.39
CA TRP A 139 12.05 13.01 -7.82
C TRP A 139 12.39 14.34 -8.51
N PRO A 140 12.71 14.34 -9.82
CA PRO A 140 12.84 15.57 -10.58
C PRO A 140 11.60 16.46 -10.44
N LYS A 141 11.78 17.78 -10.42
CA LYS A 141 10.67 18.72 -10.21
C LYS A 141 9.55 18.56 -11.21
N GLU A 142 9.87 18.23 -12.46
CA GLU A 142 8.90 17.99 -13.52
C GLU A 142 8.03 16.75 -13.23
N VAL A 143 8.63 15.71 -12.61
CA VAL A 143 7.91 14.50 -12.20
C VAL A 143 7.06 14.77 -10.98
N GLN A 144 7.58 15.57 -10.01
CA GLN A 144 6.78 16.02 -8.86
C GLN A 144 5.54 16.79 -9.33
N GLN A 145 5.70 17.73 -10.26
CA GLN A 145 4.58 18.52 -10.79
C GLN A 145 3.58 17.64 -11.56
N ALA A 146 4.07 16.73 -12.41
CA ALA A 146 3.19 15.82 -13.16
C ALA A 146 2.39 14.90 -12.22
N PHE A 147 2.97 14.47 -11.10
CA PHE A 147 2.27 13.67 -10.10
C PHE A 147 1.26 14.51 -9.30
N ASP A 148 1.62 15.73 -8.92
CA ASP A 148 0.71 16.68 -8.26
C ASP A 148 -0.49 16.98 -9.16
N ASP A 149 -0.25 17.29 -10.43
CA ASP A 149 -1.32 17.54 -11.41
C ASP A 149 -2.22 16.30 -11.57
N TYR A 150 -1.65 15.11 -11.64
CA TYR A 150 -2.38 13.85 -11.76
C TYR A 150 -3.35 13.65 -10.59
N VAL A 151 -2.87 13.75 -9.33
CA VAL A 151 -3.74 13.56 -8.17
C VAL A 151 -4.74 14.72 -8.04
N THR A 152 -4.31 15.95 -8.22
CA THR A 152 -5.19 17.13 -8.16
C THR A 152 -6.37 17.04 -9.14
N ASN A 153 -6.16 16.45 -10.32
CA ASN A 153 -7.18 16.30 -11.35
C ASN A 153 -8.01 15.01 -11.25
N GLY A 154 -7.91 14.26 -10.15
CA GLY A 154 -8.79 13.11 -9.89
C GLY A 154 -8.10 11.75 -9.90
N GLY A 155 -6.79 11.69 -10.17
CA GLY A 155 -6.02 10.45 -10.11
C GLY A 155 -5.99 9.85 -8.71
N GLY A 156 -6.03 8.51 -8.63
CA GLY A 156 -5.93 7.78 -7.37
C GLY A 156 -4.49 7.63 -6.88
N PHE A 157 -4.29 7.75 -5.57
CA PHE A 157 -2.96 7.50 -4.98
C PHE A 157 -3.04 6.57 -3.77
N VAL A 158 -2.07 5.66 -3.64
CA VAL A 158 -1.87 4.85 -2.43
C VAL A 158 -0.47 5.07 -1.89
N SER A 159 -0.38 5.60 -0.67
CA SER A 159 0.86 5.67 0.10
C SER A 159 1.01 4.38 0.92
N PHE A 160 2.05 3.62 0.64
CA PHE A 160 2.29 2.32 1.25
C PHE A 160 3.49 2.36 2.19
N HIS A 161 3.25 2.04 3.48
CA HIS A 161 4.27 1.91 4.53
C HIS A 161 5.28 3.08 4.49
N ALA A 162 6.56 2.80 4.30
CA ALA A 162 7.63 3.81 4.32
C ALA A 162 7.54 4.89 3.23
N ALA A 163 6.59 4.83 2.31
CA ALA A 163 6.33 5.94 1.39
C ALA A 163 5.92 7.22 2.13
N ASP A 164 5.37 7.10 3.34
CA ASP A 164 5.04 8.25 4.19
C ASP A 164 6.27 8.98 4.77
N ASN A 165 7.45 8.38 4.65
CA ASN A 165 8.73 8.98 5.05
C ASN A 165 9.39 9.79 3.93
N ALA A 166 8.94 9.60 2.69
CA ALA A 166 9.50 10.27 1.52
C ALA A 166 9.22 11.79 1.52
N PHE A 167 10.02 12.52 0.82
CA PHE A 167 9.82 13.91 0.38
C PHE A 167 9.38 14.91 1.48
N PRO A 168 10.11 15.06 2.61
CA PRO A 168 9.71 15.96 3.68
C PRO A 168 9.57 17.42 3.24
N GLU A 169 10.29 17.82 2.18
CA GLU A 169 10.31 19.18 1.64
C GLU A 169 9.31 19.40 0.48
N TRP A 170 8.51 18.40 0.15
CA TRP A 170 7.51 18.52 -0.93
C TRP A 170 6.11 18.70 -0.34
N ASP A 171 5.66 19.95 -0.21
CA ASP A 171 4.41 20.33 0.45
C ASP A 171 3.19 19.60 -0.12
N ALA A 172 3.07 19.52 -1.45
CA ALA A 172 1.96 18.82 -2.10
C ALA A 172 1.90 17.35 -1.68
N TYR A 173 3.05 16.64 -1.67
CA TYR A 173 3.10 15.25 -1.21
C TYR A 173 2.71 15.10 0.26
N ASN A 174 3.19 16.00 1.12
CA ASN A 174 2.84 15.98 2.55
C ASN A 174 1.34 16.22 2.78
N LYS A 175 0.68 17.03 1.94
CA LYS A 175 -0.78 17.20 1.95
C LYS A 175 -1.50 15.94 1.45
N MET A 176 -0.98 15.27 0.40
CA MET A 176 -1.55 14.02 -0.12
C MET A 176 -1.54 12.91 0.91
N ILE A 177 -0.48 12.78 1.71
CA ILE A 177 -0.36 11.72 2.72
C ILE A 177 -0.88 12.11 4.10
N ALA A 178 -1.24 13.39 4.32
CA ALA A 178 -1.67 14.04 5.54
C ALA A 178 -0.65 14.03 6.68
N VAL A 179 -0.04 12.89 6.99
CA VAL A 179 1.00 12.74 8.03
C VAL A 179 2.09 11.79 7.55
N GLY A 180 3.33 12.06 7.93
CA GLY A 180 4.48 11.22 7.63
C GLY A 180 5.51 11.21 8.75
N GLY A 181 6.54 10.35 8.63
CA GLY A 181 7.54 10.17 9.68
C GLY A 181 8.96 10.52 9.26
N TRP A 182 9.85 10.54 10.21
CA TRP A 182 11.30 10.66 10.04
C TRP A 182 11.76 11.81 9.12
N ALA A 183 12.88 11.64 8.43
CA ALA A 183 13.42 12.56 7.41
C ALA A 183 13.46 14.03 7.84
N GLY A 184 13.69 14.31 9.15
CA GLY A 184 13.75 15.66 9.70
C GLY A 184 12.39 16.25 10.10
N ARG A 185 11.28 15.51 9.94
CA ARG A 185 9.97 15.99 10.38
C ARG A 185 9.93 16.22 11.89
N ASP A 186 9.38 17.35 12.30
CA ASP A 186 9.18 17.80 13.67
C ASP A 186 7.86 18.60 13.78
N GLU A 187 7.68 19.37 14.84
CA GLU A 187 6.47 20.20 15.04
C GLU A 187 6.22 21.23 13.93
N LYS A 188 7.25 21.62 13.17
CA LYS A 188 7.11 22.55 12.03
C LYS A 188 6.47 21.88 10.82
N SER A 189 6.56 20.55 10.73
CA SER A 189 5.88 19.78 9.67
C SER A 189 4.38 19.69 9.89
N GLY A 190 3.90 20.02 11.10
CA GLY A 190 2.50 20.02 11.48
C GLY A 190 2.19 19.15 12.70
N PRO A 191 0.89 19.00 13.06
CA PRO A 191 0.45 18.24 14.21
C PRO A 191 0.57 16.72 13.98
N MET A 192 0.46 15.97 15.08
CA MET A 192 0.13 14.55 15.11
C MET A 192 -1.39 14.38 15.21
N LEU A 193 -1.93 13.31 14.65
CA LEU A 193 -3.32 12.91 14.89
C LEU A 193 -3.41 12.04 16.14
N ARG A 194 -4.29 12.39 17.07
CA ARG A 194 -4.51 11.67 18.33
C ARG A 194 -5.98 11.37 18.54
N LEU A 195 -6.27 10.17 19.02
CA LEU A 195 -7.61 9.79 19.45
C LEU A 195 -7.72 10.00 20.97
N ARG A 196 -8.50 11.00 21.39
CA ARG A 196 -8.73 11.36 22.79
C ARG A 196 -10.23 11.31 23.07
N ASP A 197 -10.65 10.54 24.05
CA ASP A 197 -12.06 10.42 24.45
C ASP A 197 -13.01 10.16 23.26
N GLY A 198 -12.55 9.33 22.29
CA GLY A 198 -13.31 8.99 21.10
C GLY A 198 -13.36 10.06 20.00
N LYS A 199 -12.58 11.14 20.15
CA LYS A 199 -12.48 12.23 19.15
C LYS A 199 -11.06 12.35 18.62
N TRP A 200 -10.95 12.71 17.33
CA TRP A 200 -9.68 13.03 16.71
C TRP A 200 -9.29 14.47 17.03
N GLU A 201 -8.06 14.64 17.48
CA GLU A 201 -7.46 15.93 17.80
C GLU A 201 -6.10 16.08 17.09
N GLN A 202 -5.76 17.32 16.78
CA GLN A 202 -4.44 17.70 16.28
C GLN A 202 -3.52 18.05 17.44
N ASP A 203 -2.54 17.20 17.72
CA ASP A 203 -1.56 17.39 18.79
C ASP A 203 -0.32 18.11 18.24
N THR A 204 -0.15 19.37 18.64
CA THR A 204 0.97 20.26 18.25
C THR A 204 2.17 20.20 19.20
N THR A 205 2.19 19.29 20.17
CA THR A 205 3.31 19.13 21.12
C THR A 205 4.63 19.03 20.37
N ALA A 206 5.62 19.81 20.77
CA ALA A 206 6.94 19.85 20.13
C ALA A 206 7.66 18.50 20.18
N GLY A 207 8.43 18.19 19.16
CA GLY A 207 9.25 17.00 19.08
C GLY A 207 9.34 16.39 17.69
N ARG A 208 10.24 15.42 17.53
CA ARG A 208 10.48 14.73 16.26
C ARG A 208 9.26 13.91 15.82
N GLY A 209 9.01 13.92 14.51
CA GLY A 209 8.04 13.04 13.86
C GLY A 209 8.64 11.67 13.53
N GLY A 210 7.82 10.64 13.66
CA GLY A 210 8.18 9.26 13.33
C GLY A 210 8.89 8.50 14.44
N THR A 211 8.28 7.42 14.85
CA THR A 211 8.82 6.37 15.71
C THR A 211 8.11 5.05 15.43
N HIS A 212 8.65 3.95 15.89
CA HIS A 212 7.97 2.64 15.95
C HIS A 212 8.48 1.83 17.14
N GLY A 213 7.66 0.90 17.58
CA GLY A 213 8.03 -0.09 18.59
C GLY A 213 8.74 -1.30 17.98
N THR A 214 8.76 -2.38 18.76
CA THR A 214 9.18 -3.72 18.29
C THR A 214 8.15 -4.23 17.28
N ARG A 215 8.59 -4.97 16.28
CA ARG A 215 7.72 -5.70 15.36
C ARG A 215 7.06 -6.87 16.08
N ILE A 216 5.76 -6.75 16.28
CA ILE A 216 4.90 -7.76 16.92
C ILE A 216 3.57 -7.87 16.15
N PRO A 217 2.79 -8.95 16.32
CA PRO A 217 1.41 -8.96 15.88
C PRO A 217 0.63 -7.84 16.57
N VAL A 218 -0.22 -7.14 15.81
CA VAL A 218 -0.96 -5.98 16.30
C VAL A 218 -2.45 -6.11 16.04
N VAL A 219 -3.27 -5.62 16.97
CA VAL A 219 -4.72 -5.55 16.77
C VAL A 219 -5.04 -4.30 15.97
N VAL A 220 -5.58 -4.51 14.77
CA VAL A 220 -6.19 -3.45 13.95
C VAL A 220 -7.58 -3.18 14.48
N LYS A 221 -7.90 -1.90 14.76
CA LYS A 221 -9.23 -1.46 15.22
C LYS A 221 -9.83 -0.51 14.20
N ILE A 222 -10.98 -0.89 13.63
CA ILE A 222 -11.74 -0.04 12.72
C ILE A 222 -12.35 1.14 13.51
N ARG A 223 -12.29 2.33 12.90
CA ARG A 223 -12.84 3.57 13.45
C ARG A 223 -14.02 4.11 12.65
N GLU A 224 -14.08 3.77 11.36
CA GLU A 224 -15.09 4.25 10.42
C GLU A 224 -15.71 3.05 9.68
N ALA A 225 -16.52 2.23 10.39
CA ALA A 225 -17.03 0.95 9.89
C ALA A 225 -17.88 1.05 8.62
N GLU A 226 -18.48 2.21 8.35
CA GLU A 226 -19.31 2.44 7.16
C GLU A 226 -18.51 2.89 5.93
N HIS A 227 -17.22 3.21 6.09
CA HIS A 227 -16.40 3.62 4.94
C HIS A 227 -16.21 2.46 3.95
N PRO A 228 -16.40 2.67 2.63
CA PRO A 228 -16.36 1.60 1.62
C PRO A 228 -15.16 0.65 1.72
N ILE A 229 -13.96 1.15 2.03
CA ILE A 229 -12.73 0.35 2.14
C ILE A 229 -12.84 -0.74 3.21
N VAL A 230 -13.44 -0.43 4.35
CA VAL A 230 -13.48 -1.32 5.54
C VAL A 230 -14.85 -1.90 5.84
N LYS A 231 -15.89 -1.43 5.15
CA LYS A 231 -17.27 -1.90 5.34
C LYS A 231 -17.40 -3.41 5.16
N GLY A 232 -17.99 -4.08 6.15
CA GLY A 232 -18.17 -5.52 6.15
C GLY A 232 -16.98 -6.33 6.69
N LEU A 233 -15.85 -5.68 7.04
CA LEU A 233 -14.78 -6.32 7.80
C LEU A 233 -15.13 -6.41 9.29
N PRO A 234 -14.48 -7.33 10.05
CA PRO A 234 -14.56 -7.30 11.51
C PRO A 234 -14.12 -5.94 12.06
N LEU A 235 -14.73 -5.51 13.17
CA LEU A 235 -14.33 -4.25 13.81
C LEU A 235 -12.90 -4.30 14.38
N GLU A 236 -12.42 -5.51 14.67
CA GLU A 236 -11.05 -5.77 15.12
C GLU A 236 -10.54 -7.08 14.50
N TRP A 237 -9.23 -7.13 14.17
CA TRP A 237 -8.55 -8.38 13.82
C TRP A 237 -7.07 -8.31 14.17
N MET A 238 -6.44 -9.47 14.35
CA MET A 238 -4.99 -9.56 14.55
C MET A 238 -4.28 -9.53 13.19
N HIS A 239 -3.41 -8.54 13.01
CA HIS A 239 -2.49 -8.42 11.89
C HIS A 239 -1.15 -9.11 12.23
N PRO A 240 -0.43 -9.74 11.27
CA PRO A 240 0.89 -10.30 11.50
C PRO A 240 1.90 -9.28 12.07
N ALA A 241 3.06 -9.77 12.50
CA ALA A 241 4.09 -8.92 13.05
C ALA A 241 4.48 -7.79 12.09
N ASP A 242 4.26 -6.55 12.54
CA ASP A 242 4.50 -5.33 11.78
C ASP A 242 5.01 -4.20 12.68
N GLU A 243 5.42 -3.08 12.09
CA GLU A 243 5.78 -1.86 12.79
C GLU A 243 4.56 -0.94 12.90
N VAL A 244 4.13 -0.65 14.12
CA VAL A 244 3.16 0.44 14.32
C VAL A 244 3.91 1.76 14.28
N TYR A 245 3.80 2.48 13.15
CA TYR A 245 4.34 3.83 13.04
C TYR A 245 3.58 4.77 13.96
N GLY A 246 4.32 5.56 14.71
CA GLY A 246 3.76 6.50 15.67
C GLY A 246 4.38 7.88 15.57
N LYS A 247 3.71 8.86 16.16
CA LYS A 247 4.14 10.27 16.13
C LYS A 247 4.32 10.80 14.70
N LEU A 248 3.53 10.29 13.74
CA LEU A 248 3.54 10.84 12.39
C LEU A 248 3.03 12.27 12.42
N ARG A 249 3.67 13.14 11.62
CA ARG A 249 3.40 14.58 11.56
C ARG A 249 3.19 15.04 10.14
N GLY A 250 2.33 15.99 9.97
CA GLY A 250 2.08 16.61 8.67
C GLY A 250 0.98 17.65 8.74
N PRO A 251 0.51 18.18 7.61
CA PRO A 251 -0.58 19.13 7.57
C PRO A 251 -1.85 18.63 8.28
N ALA A 252 -2.07 17.30 8.26
CA ALA A 252 -3.25 16.63 8.85
C ALA A 252 -4.57 17.29 8.40
N GLU A 253 -4.63 17.65 7.12
CA GLU A 253 -5.77 18.29 6.45
C GLU A 253 -6.54 17.27 5.62
N ASN A 254 -7.87 17.42 5.51
CA ASN A 254 -8.77 16.61 4.67
C ASN A 254 -8.60 15.09 4.89
N VAL A 255 -8.28 14.67 6.10
CA VAL A 255 -7.96 13.29 6.45
C VAL A 255 -9.03 12.68 7.32
N GLN A 256 -9.44 11.44 6.99
CA GLN A 256 -10.27 10.59 7.83
C GLN A 256 -9.49 9.33 8.20
N VAL A 257 -9.41 9.02 9.49
CA VAL A 257 -8.71 7.82 9.98
C VAL A 257 -9.68 6.65 10.00
N LEU A 258 -9.42 5.63 9.18
CA LEU A 258 -10.25 4.43 9.06
C LEU A 258 -9.94 3.37 10.12
N ALA A 259 -8.66 3.26 10.51
CA ALA A 259 -8.23 2.26 11.48
C ALA A 259 -7.01 2.72 12.27
N THR A 260 -6.89 2.15 13.47
CA THR A 260 -5.75 2.35 14.38
C THR A 260 -5.18 1.04 14.86
N ALA A 261 -3.92 1.07 15.31
CA ALA A 261 -3.33 0.05 16.17
C ALA A 261 -2.78 0.70 17.45
N TYR A 262 -2.87 -0.01 18.57
CA TYR A 262 -2.28 0.45 19.82
C TYR A 262 -0.77 0.19 19.80
N SER A 263 0.00 1.24 20.03
CA SER A 263 1.46 1.20 20.05
C SER A 263 1.95 0.92 21.47
N GLU A 264 2.20 -0.37 21.79
CA GLU A 264 2.47 -0.89 23.13
C GLU A 264 3.74 -0.29 23.78
N PRO A 265 3.66 0.37 24.96
CA PRO A 265 4.83 0.91 25.64
C PRO A 265 5.84 -0.14 26.07
N SER A 266 5.37 -1.33 26.47
CA SER A 266 6.23 -2.48 26.83
C SER A 266 7.10 -2.93 25.66
N GLU A 267 6.68 -2.63 24.43
CA GLU A 267 7.37 -2.91 23.18
C GLU A 267 8.00 -1.65 22.56
N ARG A 268 8.34 -0.67 23.36
CA ARG A 268 8.93 0.61 22.96
C ARG A 268 7.98 1.51 22.14
N GLY A 269 6.69 1.21 22.21
CA GLY A 269 5.64 2.00 21.54
C GLY A 269 5.32 3.30 22.26
N THR A 270 4.40 4.06 21.69
CA THR A 270 4.01 5.39 22.16
C THR A 270 2.98 5.40 23.29
N GLY A 271 2.27 4.29 23.52
CA GLY A 271 1.13 4.23 24.45
C GLY A 271 -0.14 4.85 23.89
N GLU A 272 -0.21 5.02 22.57
CA GLU A 272 -1.32 5.66 21.88
C GLU A 272 -1.94 4.74 20.83
N HIS A 273 -3.19 5.00 20.46
CA HIS A 273 -3.77 4.46 19.24
C HIS A 273 -3.26 5.28 18.05
N GLU A 274 -2.29 4.74 17.34
CA GLU A 274 -1.71 5.40 16.17
C GLU A 274 -2.55 5.12 14.92
N PRO A 275 -2.78 6.13 14.04
CA PRO A 275 -3.44 5.94 12.76
C PRO A 275 -2.64 4.98 11.87
N ILE A 276 -3.29 3.94 11.33
CA ILE A 276 -2.63 2.97 10.44
C ILE A 276 -3.27 2.85 9.07
N MET A 277 -4.52 3.31 8.93
CA MET A 277 -5.20 3.44 7.64
C MET A 277 -5.96 4.76 7.63
N MET A 278 -5.76 5.52 6.58
CA MET A 278 -6.35 6.85 6.40
C MET A 278 -6.78 7.04 4.95
N VAL A 279 -7.76 7.91 4.75
CA VAL A 279 -8.11 8.44 3.44
C VAL A 279 -8.01 9.95 3.45
N ILE A 280 -7.58 10.52 2.34
CA ILE A 280 -7.35 11.94 2.19
C ILE A 280 -7.95 12.41 0.86
N ASP A 281 -8.70 13.50 0.89
CA ASP A 281 -9.12 14.21 -0.30
C ASP A 281 -8.06 15.24 -0.71
N TYR A 282 -7.57 15.14 -1.95
CA TYR A 282 -6.58 16.06 -2.49
C TYR A 282 -6.99 16.55 -3.88
N GLY A 283 -7.39 17.82 -3.99
CA GLY A 283 -8.01 18.33 -5.21
C GLY A 283 -9.29 17.56 -5.56
N GLN A 284 -9.32 16.93 -6.72
CA GLN A 284 -10.38 16.00 -7.14
C GLN A 284 -9.99 14.53 -6.93
N GLY A 285 -8.73 14.27 -6.54
CA GLY A 285 -8.19 12.94 -6.32
C GLY A 285 -8.42 12.41 -4.93
N ARG A 286 -8.17 11.11 -4.77
CA ARG A 286 -8.36 10.38 -3.52
C ARG A 286 -7.09 9.63 -3.16
N VAL A 287 -6.72 9.69 -1.91
CA VAL A 287 -5.52 9.02 -1.40
C VAL A 287 -5.92 8.00 -0.33
N PHE A 288 -5.47 6.77 -0.49
CA PHE A 288 -5.47 5.78 0.57
C PHE A 288 -4.06 5.67 1.14
N HIS A 289 -3.91 5.90 2.43
CA HIS A 289 -2.63 5.82 3.13
C HIS A 289 -2.68 4.69 4.16
N THR A 290 -1.80 3.70 4.02
CA THR A 290 -1.59 2.65 5.02
C THR A 290 -0.15 2.63 5.50
N THR A 291 0.04 2.63 6.83
CA THR A 291 1.37 2.52 7.46
C THR A 291 1.80 1.07 7.67
N LEU A 292 0.90 0.10 7.45
CA LEU A 292 1.21 -1.33 7.54
C LEU A 292 2.01 -1.79 6.33
N GLY A 293 2.82 -2.86 6.50
CA GLY A 293 3.46 -3.53 5.37
C GLY A 293 4.99 -3.54 5.39
N HIS A 294 5.62 -3.58 6.56
CA HIS A 294 7.07 -3.56 6.72
C HIS A 294 7.82 -4.58 5.84
N ASP A 295 7.31 -5.79 5.74
CA ASP A 295 7.93 -6.89 4.98
C ASP A 295 6.90 -7.91 4.47
N THR A 296 7.39 -8.97 3.84
CA THR A 296 6.55 -10.03 3.29
C THR A 296 5.73 -10.78 4.34
N THR A 297 6.14 -10.79 5.61
CA THR A 297 5.33 -11.36 6.71
C THR A 297 4.09 -10.51 6.97
N ALA A 298 4.26 -9.19 7.07
CA ALA A 298 3.15 -8.26 7.23
C ALA A 298 2.17 -8.32 6.05
N LEU A 299 2.69 -8.47 4.81
CA LEU A 299 1.88 -8.58 3.59
C LEU A 299 1.04 -9.87 3.50
N GLN A 300 1.30 -10.90 4.34
CA GLN A 300 0.46 -12.08 4.42
C GLN A 300 -0.84 -11.86 5.20
N GLY A 301 -0.96 -10.76 5.95
CA GLY A 301 -2.18 -10.43 6.70
C GLY A 301 -3.40 -10.34 5.78
N THR A 302 -4.41 -11.20 6.00
CA THR A 302 -5.63 -11.22 5.19
C THR A 302 -6.32 -9.85 5.19
N GLY A 303 -6.45 -9.22 6.38
CA GLY A 303 -7.04 -7.88 6.49
C GLY A 303 -6.24 -6.81 5.72
N PHE A 304 -4.90 -6.92 5.71
CA PHE A 304 -4.06 -6.04 4.91
C PHE A 304 -4.32 -6.21 3.41
N GLN A 305 -4.35 -7.45 2.91
CA GLN A 305 -4.56 -7.70 1.47
C GLN A 305 -5.92 -7.19 1.01
N ILE A 306 -6.99 -7.44 1.78
CA ILE A 306 -8.33 -6.97 1.47
C ILE A 306 -8.37 -5.43 1.47
N THR A 307 -7.80 -4.77 2.48
CA THR A 307 -7.84 -3.30 2.58
C THR A 307 -6.94 -2.63 1.55
N LEU A 308 -5.82 -3.23 1.12
CA LEU A 308 -5.00 -2.73 0.02
C LEU A 308 -5.76 -2.78 -1.31
N GLN A 309 -6.40 -3.91 -1.63
CA GLN A 309 -7.19 -4.06 -2.86
C GLN A 309 -8.35 -3.06 -2.90
N ARG A 310 -9.13 -2.98 -1.82
CA ARG A 310 -10.29 -2.07 -1.73
C ARG A 310 -9.86 -0.61 -1.64
N GLY A 311 -8.74 -0.32 -0.98
CA GLY A 311 -8.16 1.02 -0.91
C GLY A 311 -7.68 1.51 -2.27
N ALA A 312 -7.06 0.64 -3.06
CA ALA A 312 -6.65 0.95 -4.43
C ALA A 312 -7.86 1.18 -5.35
N GLU A 313 -8.90 0.33 -5.25
CA GLU A 313 -10.15 0.52 -6.01
C GLU A 313 -10.83 1.84 -5.64
N TRP A 314 -10.96 2.13 -4.34
CA TRP A 314 -11.57 3.38 -3.88
C TRP A 314 -10.77 4.61 -4.31
N ALA A 315 -9.45 4.56 -4.22
CA ALA A 315 -8.61 5.66 -4.68
C ALA A 315 -8.80 5.93 -6.18
N ALA A 316 -8.90 4.88 -6.99
CA ALA A 316 -9.10 4.98 -8.43
C ALA A 316 -10.51 5.51 -8.80
N THR A 317 -11.56 5.01 -8.14
CA THR A 317 -12.95 5.19 -8.62
C THR A 317 -13.86 6.00 -7.69
N GLY A 318 -13.50 6.10 -6.40
CA GLY A 318 -14.38 6.62 -5.35
C GLY A 318 -15.35 5.58 -4.77
N GLU A 319 -15.35 4.37 -5.31
CA GLU A 319 -16.24 3.27 -4.92
C GLU A 319 -15.45 2.01 -4.58
N VAL A 320 -16.09 1.05 -3.94
CA VAL A 320 -15.57 -0.30 -3.71
C VAL A 320 -16.64 -1.29 -4.12
N THR A 321 -16.39 -2.00 -5.21
CA THR A 321 -17.28 -3.05 -5.71
C THR A 321 -16.84 -4.45 -5.25
N GLN A 322 -15.59 -4.57 -4.77
CA GLN A 322 -15.06 -5.84 -4.26
C GLN A 322 -15.79 -6.24 -2.98
N ALA A 323 -16.44 -7.39 -3.00
CA ALA A 323 -17.03 -7.97 -1.79
C ALA A 323 -15.92 -8.35 -0.78
N VAL A 324 -16.24 -8.31 0.50
CA VAL A 324 -15.38 -8.93 1.51
C VAL A 324 -15.48 -10.45 1.31
N PRO A 325 -14.36 -11.15 1.07
CA PRO A 325 -14.38 -12.60 0.94
C PRO A 325 -14.81 -13.26 2.27
N GLU A 326 -15.34 -14.48 2.18
CA GLU A 326 -15.53 -15.30 3.38
C GLU A 326 -14.18 -15.67 3.97
N VAL A 327 -13.94 -15.27 5.21
CA VAL A 327 -12.69 -15.46 5.94
C VAL A 327 -12.99 -16.05 7.31
N ASP A 328 -12.30 -17.14 7.66
CA ASP A 328 -12.28 -17.67 9.02
C ASP A 328 -11.32 -16.83 9.88
N TRP A 329 -11.83 -15.69 10.34
CA TRP A 329 -11.06 -14.76 11.19
C TRP A 329 -10.69 -15.41 12.52
N LYS A 330 -9.42 -15.33 12.89
CA LYS A 330 -8.89 -15.87 14.14
C LYS A 330 -8.99 -14.82 15.25
N ASP A 331 -9.41 -15.25 16.43
CA ASP A 331 -9.65 -14.34 17.57
C ASP A 331 -8.34 -13.81 18.18
N ASN A 332 -7.35 -14.69 18.37
CA ASN A 332 -6.13 -14.39 19.15
C ASN A 332 -4.82 -14.62 18.39
N GLU A 333 -4.89 -14.81 17.09
CA GLU A 333 -3.73 -14.98 16.22
C GLU A 333 -3.96 -14.31 14.87
N PRO A 334 -2.90 -13.96 14.14
CA PRO A 334 -3.03 -13.37 12.82
C PRO A 334 -3.77 -14.29 11.84
N THR A 335 -4.76 -13.72 11.14
CA THR A 335 -5.36 -14.39 9.99
C THR A 335 -4.53 -14.06 8.76
N VAL A 336 -3.94 -15.09 8.15
CA VAL A 336 -2.99 -14.95 7.05
C VAL A 336 -3.42 -15.73 5.82
N GLN A 337 -3.05 -15.22 4.65
CA GLN A 337 -3.19 -15.90 3.38
C GLN A 337 -1.95 -15.67 2.52
N THR A 338 -1.56 -16.66 1.74
CA THR A 338 -0.47 -16.51 0.78
C THR A 338 -0.97 -15.71 -0.42
N PRO A 339 -0.31 -14.60 -0.76
CA PRO A 339 -0.65 -13.80 -1.93
C PRO A 339 -0.57 -14.55 -3.24
#